data_bd740689a2e16b4fc879aff4a3429306
#
_entry.id   bd740689a2e16b4fc879aff4a3429306
#
_cell.length_a   1.000
_cell.length_b   1.000
_cell.length_c   1.000
_cell.angle_alpha   90.00
_cell.angle_beta   90.00
_cell.angle_gamma   90.00
#
_symmetry.space_group_name_H-M   'P 1'
#
loop_
_entity.id
_entity.type
_entity.pdbx_description
1 polymer ?
#
loop_
_entity_poly.entity_id
_entity_poly.type
_entity_poly.pdbx_seq_one_letter_code
_entity_poly.pdbx_strand_id
1 'polypeptide(L)'
;DPEIGKILAASLGIDDDNITWTETISDNREPFLQSGEVDLVIASYSITDERRKVVGQTGPYYVTGQQLLVGADSDIESVADIKGQEVCSVTGSTSLDNVKAEGAKPRGFDTYSECVDQVLDGTVDAMTTDGAILLGYAAQHPDELKVVGDPFSEERYGIGYSKDHPEMCQWINDTL
;
A
#
# COMPACT_ATOMS: atom_id res chain seq x y z
N ASP A 1 -3.68 -4.95 -9.08
CA ASP A 1 -4.22 -3.60 -9.36
C ASP A 1 -4.44 -3.36 -10.88
N PRO A 2 -3.48 -3.59 -11.80
CA PRO A 2 -3.71 -3.34 -13.24
C PRO A 2 -4.90 -4.11 -13.82
N GLU A 3 -5.08 -5.38 -13.46
CA GLU A 3 -6.21 -6.18 -13.95
C GLU A 3 -7.58 -5.62 -13.51
N ILE A 4 -7.67 -5.06 -12.30
CA ILE A 4 -8.87 -4.34 -11.83
C ILE A 4 -9.13 -3.11 -12.72
N GLY A 5 -8.08 -2.34 -13.03
CA GLY A 5 -8.19 -1.18 -13.93
C GLY A 5 -8.71 -1.56 -15.32
N LYS A 6 -8.21 -2.66 -15.90
CA LYS A 6 -8.68 -3.18 -17.19
C LYS A 6 -10.15 -3.61 -17.16
N ILE A 7 -10.59 -4.27 -16.08
CA ILE A 7 -11.99 -4.66 -15.91
C ILE A 7 -12.90 -3.42 -15.91
N LEU A 8 -12.50 -2.38 -15.16
CA LEU A 8 -13.26 -1.12 -15.13
C LEU A 8 -13.28 -0.42 -16.48
N ALA A 9 -12.13 -0.30 -17.16
CA ALA A 9 -12.03 0.29 -18.49
C ALA A 9 -12.92 -0.46 -19.51
N ALA A 10 -12.86 -1.79 -19.53
CA ALA A 10 -13.66 -2.63 -20.41
C ALA A 10 -15.17 -2.44 -20.19
N SER A 11 -15.63 -2.19 -18.96
CA SER A 11 -17.03 -1.92 -18.65
C SER A 11 -17.55 -0.63 -19.31
N LEU A 12 -16.65 0.29 -19.66
CA LEU A 12 -16.93 1.53 -20.41
C LEU A 12 -16.65 1.40 -21.91
N GLY A 13 -16.24 0.21 -22.38
CA GLY A 13 -15.88 -0.01 -23.78
C GLY A 13 -14.50 0.58 -24.14
N ILE A 14 -13.63 0.79 -23.17
CA ILE A 14 -12.25 1.26 -23.36
C ILE A 14 -11.33 0.04 -23.48
N ASP A 15 -10.63 -0.07 -24.60
CA ASP A 15 -9.65 -1.12 -24.83
C ASP A 15 -8.36 -0.88 -24.03
N ASP A 16 -7.61 -1.94 -23.71
CA ASP A 16 -6.37 -1.91 -22.91
C ASP A 16 -5.34 -0.91 -23.47
N ASP A 17 -5.24 -0.79 -24.80
CA ASP A 17 -4.31 0.13 -25.47
C ASP A 17 -4.67 1.62 -25.28
N ASN A 18 -5.87 1.90 -24.81
CA ASN A 18 -6.36 3.26 -24.53
C ASN A 18 -6.31 3.61 -23.05
N ILE A 19 -5.72 2.75 -22.20
CA ILE A 19 -5.49 3.04 -20.79
C ILE A 19 -4.12 3.70 -20.63
N THR A 20 -4.08 4.87 -20.02
CA THR A 20 -2.83 5.50 -19.61
C THR A 20 -2.49 5.08 -18.18
N TRP A 21 -1.36 4.42 -18.00
CA TRP A 21 -0.86 4.02 -16.69
C TRP A 21 0.13 5.04 -16.16
N THR A 22 -0.13 5.56 -14.97
CA THR A 22 0.74 6.52 -14.28
C THR A 22 1.20 5.91 -12.97
N GLU A 23 2.53 5.82 -12.79
CA GLU A 23 3.11 5.41 -11.51
C GLU A 23 2.94 6.54 -10.49
N THR A 24 2.61 6.19 -9.26
CA THR A 24 2.50 7.16 -8.18
C THR A 24 3.01 6.61 -6.85
N ILE A 25 3.77 7.42 -6.13
CA ILE A 25 4.09 7.18 -4.71
C ILE A 25 2.86 7.45 -3.85
N SER A 26 2.85 6.94 -2.62
CA SER A 26 1.67 7.05 -1.74
C SER A 26 1.22 8.49 -1.49
N ASP A 27 2.15 9.43 -1.28
CA ASP A 27 1.84 10.84 -1.00
C ASP A 27 1.16 11.59 -2.17
N ASN A 28 1.29 11.10 -3.40
CA ASN A 28 0.75 11.77 -4.59
C ASN A 28 -0.65 11.28 -5.00
N ARG A 29 -1.16 10.22 -4.39
CA ARG A 29 -2.45 9.59 -4.79
C ARG A 29 -3.61 10.56 -4.71
N GLU A 30 -3.80 11.21 -3.56
CA GLU A 30 -4.86 12.19 -3.35
C GLU A 30 -4.66 13.46 -4.20
N PRO A 31 -3.46 14.09 -4.25
CA PRO A 31 -3.20 15.20 -5.16
C PRO A 31 -3.50 14.92 -6.63
N PHE A 32 -3.13 13.74 -7.15
CA PHE A 32 -3.37 13.37 -8.55
C PHE A 32 -4.87 13.23 -8.86
N LEU A 33 -5.65 12.65 -7.94
CA LEU A 33 -7.10 12.58 -8.07
C LEU A 33 -7.76 13.96 -7.99
N GLN A 34 -7.28 14.82 -7.10
CA GLN A 34 -7.84 16.18 -6.92
C GLN A 34 -7.53 17.11 -8.10
N SER A 35 -6.38 16.94 -8.72
CA SER A 35 -5.96 17.75 -9.89
C SER A 35 -6.51 17.22 -11.22
N GLY A 36 -7.04 16.00 -11.25
CA GLY A 36 -7.44 15.32 -12.48
C GLY A 36 -6.25 14.81 -13.31
N GLU A 37 -5.08 14.63 -12.69
CA GLU A 37 -3.92 14.00 -13.31
C GLU A 37 -4.22 12.53 -13.64
N VAL A 38 -5.00 11.86 -12.79
CA VAL A 38 -5.53 10.52 -13.00
C VAL A 38 -7.03 10.46 -12.68
N ASP A 39 -7.76 9.60 -13.38
CA ASP A 39 -9.19 9.37 -13.13
C ASP A 39 -9.41 8.46 -11.93
N LEU A 40 -8.57 7.44 -11.76
CA LEU A 40 -8.64 6.42 -10.71
C LEU A 40 -7.28 6.15 -10.09
N VAL A 41 -7.27 5.81 -8.80
CA VAL A 41 -6.12 5.24 -8.10
C VAL A 41 -6.44 3.82 -7.65
N ILE A 42 -5.70 2.85 -8.18
CA ILE A 42 -5.78 1.41 -7.86
C ILE A 42 -4.36 0.96 -7.55
N ALA A 43 -3.96 1.09 -6.28
CA ALA A 43 -2.54 1.02 -5.91
C ALA A 43 -2.36 0.51 -4.48
N SER A 44 -2.92 -0.68 -4.15
CA SER A 44 -2.93 -1.19 -2.77
C SER A 44 -3.36 -0.09 -1.79
N TYR A 45 -4.48 0.56 -2.13
CA TYR A 45 -4.88 1.84 -1.55
C TYR A 45 -5.87 1.64 -0.41
N SER A 46 -5.38 1.56 0.82
CA SER A 46 -6.21 1.35 2.00
C SER A 46 -7.26 2.44 2.17
N ILE A 47 -8.49 2.00 2.41
CA ILE A 47 -9.63 2.87 2.71
C ILE A 47 -9.44 3.44 4.12
N THR A 48 -9.41 4.76 4.24
CA THR A 48 -9.36 5.45 5.53
C THR A 48 -10.32 6.64 5.58
N ASP A 49 -10.77 7.00 6.78
CA ASP A 49 -11.61 8.18 6.98
C ASP A 49 -10.89 9.47 6.59
N GLU A 50 -9.56 9.53 6.82
CA GLU A 50 -8.75 10.69 6.45
C GLU A 50 -8.72 10.89 4.93
N ARG A 51 -8.45 9.82 4.17
CA ARG A 51 -8.45 9.85 2.70
C ARG A 51 -9.83 10.19 2.16
N ARG A 52 -10.90 9.64 2.76
CA ARG A 52 -12.29 9.93 2.40
C ARG A 52 -12.71 11.39 2.66
N LYS A 53 -11.96 12.17 3.44
CA LYS A 53 -12.22 13.63 3.57
C LYS A 53 -11.90 14.39 2.30
N VAL A 54 -10.92 13.93 1.51
CA VAL A 54 -10.38 14.67 0.36
C VAL A 54 -10.65 14.01 -0.99
N VAL A 55 -10.83 12.68 -1.05
CA VAL A 55 -11.16 11.91 -2.27
C VAL A 55 -12.31 10.95 -2.00
N GLY A 56 -12.92 10.42 -3.07
CA GLY A 56 -13.82 9.27 -2.98
C GLY A 56 -13.03 7.99 -2.93
N GLN A 57 -13.48 7.01 -2.15
CA GLN A 57 -12.94 5.65 -2.14
C GLN A 57 -14.09 4.65 -2.12
N THR A 58 -14.03 3.63 -2.96
CA THR A 58 -15.01 2.55 -3.09
C THR A 58 -14.35 1.18 -2.91
N GLY A 59 -15.09 0.18 -2.71
CA GLY A 59 -14.64 -1.18 -2.42
C GLY A 59 -15.05 -1.62 -1.00
N PRO A 60 -14.30 -2.53 -0.34
CA PRO A 60 -12.97 -3.01 -0.75
C PRO A 60 -13.03 -4.09 -1.83
N TYR A 61 -12.02 -4.13 -2.69
CA TYR A 61 -11.81 -5.23 -3.64
C TYR A 61 -10.82 -6.29 -3.10
N TYR A 62 -10.04 -5.96 -2.08
CA TYR A 62 -9.11 -6.85 -1.42
C TYR A 62 -8.97 -6.49 0.06
N VAL A 63 -8.73 -7.49 0.91
CA VAL A 63 -8.49 -7.29 2.34
C VAL A 63 -7.23 -8.06 2.74
N THR A 64 -6.33 -7.39 3.44
CA THR A 64 -5.06 -7.91 3.94
C THR A 64 -4.78 -7.33 5.32
N GLY A 65 -3.58 -7.52 5.83
CA GLY A 65 -3.13 -6.92 7.09
C GLY A 65 -1.65 -6.60 7.06
N GLN A 66 -1.25 -5.62 7.84
CA GLN A 66 0.13 -5.19 7.99
C GLN A 66 0.93 -6.22 8.78
N GLN A 67 2.13 -6.54 8.29
CA GLN A 67 3.10 -7.43 8.92
C GLN A 67 4.50 -6.83 8.87
N LEU A 68 5.51 -7.60 9.25
CA LEU A 68 6.91 -7.21 9.24
C LEU A 68 7.71 -8.07 8.27
N LEU A 69 8.67 -7.46 7.58
CA LEU A 69 9.72 -8.11 6.80
C LEU A 69 11.06 -7.78 7.47
N VAL A 70 11.85 -8.79 7.73
CA VAL A 70 13.13 -8.68 8.43
C VAL A 70 14.20 -9.53 7.75
N GLY A 71 15.47 -9.26 8.07
CA GLY A 71 16.55 -10.14 7.66
C GLY A 71 16.37 -11.57 8.19
N ALA A 72 16.84 -12.57 7.44
CA ALA A 72 16.69 -13.98 7.80
C ALA A 72 17.22 -14.30 9.19
N ASP A 73 18.32 -13.63 9.61
CA ASP A 73 18.97 -13.83 10.90
C ASP A 73 18.43 -12.92 12.01
N SER A 74 17.38 -12.12 11.75
CA SER A 74 16.79 -11.20 12.73
C SER A 74 16.09 -11.95 13.85
N ASP A 75 16.23 -11.43 15.09
CA ASP A 75 15.53 -11.91 16.29
C ASP A 75 14.11 -11.32 16.43
N ILE A 76 13.71 -10.41 15.56
CA ILE A 76 12.35 -9.85 15.52
C ILE A 76 11.40 -10.92 14.99
N GLU A 77 10.40 -11.29 15.79
CA GLU A 77 9.40 -12.32 15.46
C GLU A 77 7.97 -11.77 15.39
N SER A 78 7.74 -10.57 15.95
CA SER A 78 6.39 -9.97 16.04
C SER A 78 6.44 -8.45 16.17
N VAL A 79 5.27 -7.81 16.07
CA VAL A 79 5.10 -6.36 16.30
C VAL A 79 5.53 -5.94 17.71
N ALA A 80 5.50 -6.82 18.70
CA ALA A 80 5.93 -6.50 20.05
C ALA A 80 7.45 -6.23 20.16
N ASP A 81 8.23 -6.78 19.24
CA ASP A 81 9.70 -6.71 19.25
C ASP A 81 10.25 -5.44 18.58
N ILE A 82 9.41 -4.68 17.85
CA ILE A 82 9.86 -3.49 17.13
C ILE A 82 9.93 -2.22 17.98
N LYS A 83 9.54 -2.28 19.25
CA LYS A 83 9.58 -1.10 20.12
C LYS A 83 11.00 -0.52 20.26
N GLY A 84 11.16 0.71 19.81
CA GLY A 84 12.45 1.40 19.78
C GLY A 84 13.37 1.02 18.64
N GLN A 85 13.01 0.05 17.81
CA GLN A 85 13.72 -0.35 16.60
C GLN A 85 13.48 0.64 15.46
N GLU A 86 14.37 0.71 14.49
CA GLU A 86 14.19 1.48 13.26
C GLU A 86 13.42 0.64 12.24
N VAL A 87 12.20 1.07 11.92
CA VAL A 87 11.31 0.35 11.02
C VAL A 87 10.92 1.24 9.85
N CYS A 88 11.17 0.77 8.64
CA CYS A 88 10.85 1.52 7.44
C CYS A 88 9.51 1.13 6.81
N SER A 89 8.94 2.09 6.11
CA SER A 89 7.80 1.94 5.20
C SER A 89 7.78 3.10 4.22
N VAL A 90 6.76 3.17 3.38
CA VAL A 90 6.59 4.26 2.42
C VAL A 90 5.94 5.46 3.11
N THR A 91 6.47 6.65 2.86
CA THR A 91 5.89 7.94 3.29
C THR A 91 4.46 8.08 2.75
N GLY A 92 3.51 8.55 3.58
CA GLY A 92 2.09 8.65 3.23
C GLY A 92 1.31 7.32 3.26
N SER A 93 1.94 6.21 3.69
CA SER A 93 1.24 4.94 3.88
C SER A 93 0.62 4.82 5.27
N THR A 94 -0.49 4.08 5.38
CA THR A 94 -1.09 3.67 6.67
C THR A 94 -0.08 2.89 7.52
N SER A 95 0.77 2.11 6.87
CA SER A 95 1.78 1.27 7.53
C SER A 95 2.83 2.08 8.29
N LEU A 96 3.28 3.21 7.74
CA LEU A 96 4.25 4.08 8.43
C LEU A 96 3.63 4.74 9.67
N ASP A 97 2.35 5.13 9.60
CA ASP A 97 1.63 5.72 10.73
C ASP A 97 1.36 4.68 11.83
N ASN A 98 0.95 3.47 11.45
CA ASN A 98 0.65 2.39 12.38
C ASN A 98 1.90 1.98 13.18
N VAL A 99 3.05 1.81 12.52
CA VAL A 99 4.28 1.37 13.20
C VAL A 99 4.79 2.39 14.22
N LYS A 100 4.51 3.67 13.99
CA LYS A 100 4.80 4.73 14.97
C LYS A 100 3.95 4.56 16.24
N ALA A 101 2.69 4.14 16.09
CA ALA A 101 1.81 3.87 17.23
C ALA A 101 2.30 2.67 18.07
N GLU A 102 2.96 1.69 17.45
CA GLU A 102 3.58 0.53 18.11
C GLU A 102 4.91 0.88 18.82
N GLY A 103 5.35 2.12 18.76
CA GLY A 103 6.52 2.61 19.47
C GLY A 103 7.85 2.36 18.78
N ALA A 104 7.85 2.00 17.53
CA ALA A 104 9.06 1.97 16.70
C ALA A 104 9.52 3.39 16.32
N LYS A 105 10.72 3.49 15.76
CA LYS A 105 11.26 4.69 15.14
C LYS A 105 11.01 4.60 13.64
N PRO A 106 9.98 5.28 13.10
CA PRO A 106 9.60 5.14 11.70
C PRO A 106 10.63 5.82 10.78
N ARG A 107 10.94 5.16 9.66
CA ARG A 107 11.77 5.68 8.57
C ARG A 107 10.96 5.65 7.28
N GLY A 108 10.61 6.81 6.74
CA GLY A 108 9.85 6.93 5.49
C GLY A 108 10.78 6.97 4.27
N PHE A 109 10.42 6.21 3.22
CA PHE A 109 11.04 6.23 1.91
C PHE A 109 9.97 6.48 0.85
N ASP A 110 10.36 6.79 -0.38
CA ASP A 110 9.41 6.99 -1.47
C ASP A 110 8.87 5.66 -2.00
N THR A 111 9.69 4.61 -1.97
CA THR A 111 9.35 3.28 -2.48
C THR A 111 9.65 2.17 -1.47
N TYR A 112 8.94 1.04 -1.59
CA TYR A 112 9.22 -0.15 -0.80
C TYR A 112 10.56 -0.79 -1.16
N SER A 113 11.01 -0.68 -2.42
CA SER A 113 12.30 -1.20 -2.86
C SER A 113 13.46 -0.53 -2.13
N GLU A 114 13.41 0.80 -1.94
CA GLU A 114 14.40 1.52 -1.11
C GLU A 114 14.41 1.01 0.33
N CYS A 115 13.24 0.75 0.90
CA CYS A 115 13.12 0.21 2.25
C CYS A 115 13.69 -1.21 2.34
N VAL A 116 13.45 -2.08 1.36
CA VAL A 116 14.02 -3.43 1.28
C VAL A 116 15.55 -3.38 1.25
N ASP A 117 16.14 -2.50 0.44
CA ASP A 117 17.59 -2.32 0.38
C ASP A 117 18.18 -1.96 1.75
N GLN A 118 17.48 -1.12 2.53
CA GLN A 118 17.91 -0.75 3.88
C GLN A 118 17.82 -1.89 4.90
N VAL A 119 16.87 -2.81 4.73
CA VAL A 119 16.79 -4.03 5.55
C VAL A 119 17.94 -4.97 5.20
N LEU A 120 18.22 -5.15 3.89
CA LEU A 120 19.27 -6.03 3.39
C LEU A 120 20.68 -5.55 3.82
N ASP A 121 20.92 -4.25 3.86
CA ASP A 121 22.19 -3.70 4.29
C ASP A 121 22.31 -3.47 5.82
N GLY A 122 21.23 -3.73 6.56
CA GLY A 122 21.18 -3.61 8.01
C GLY A 122 21.09 -2.17 8.55
N THR A 123 20.74 -1.20 7.70
CA THR A 123 20.55 0.21 8.11
C THR A 123 19.27 0.39 8.93
N VAL A 124 18.23 -0.41 8.65
CA VAL A 124 17.01 -0.49 9.45
C VAL A 124 16.78 -1.93 9.91
N ASP A 125 16.08 -2.08 11.04
CA ASP A 125 15.86 -3.39 11.66
C ASP A 125 14.75 -4.19 11.00
N ALA A 126 13.76 -3.51 10.41
CA ALA A 126 12.62 -4.12 9.74
C ALA A 126 11.98 -3.17 8.71
N MET A 127 11.28 -3.76 7.75
CA MET A 127 10.30 -3.10 6.90
C MET A 127 8.90 -3.51 7.32
N THR A 128 7.93 -2.63 7.16
CA THR A 128 6.52 -2.93 7.40
C THR A 128 5.64 -2.43 6.27
N THR A 129 4.71 -3.27 5.87
CA THR A 129 3.57 -2.96 5.00
C THR A 129 2.63 -4.18 4.99
N ASP A 130 1.73 -4.24 4.03
CA ASP A 130 0.76 -5.32 3.90
C ASP A 130 1.43 -6.65 3.54
N GLY A 131 1.01 -7.72 4.21
CA GLY A 131 1.62 -9.04 4.08
C GLY A 131 1.70 -9.54 2.63
N ALA A 132 0.72 -9.21 1.79
CA ALA A 132 0.74 -9.56 0.38
C ALA A 132 1.94 -8.93 -0.38
N ILE A 133 2.31 -7.69 -0.04
CA ILE A 133 3.46 -6.99 -0.61
C ILE A 133 4.75 -7.60 -0.06
N LEU A 134 4.83 -7.81 1.25
CA LEU A 134 6.01 -8.37 1.92
C LEU A 134 6.38 -9.76 1.41
N LEU A 135 5.36 -10.62 1.18
CA LEU A 135 5.57 -11.95 0.60
C LEU A 135 6.20 -11.89 -0.79
N GLY A 136 5.86 -10.85 -1.58
CA GLY A 136 6.49 -10.62 -2.89
C GLY A 136 7.98 -10.34 -2.76
N TYR A 137 8.41 -9.51 -1.82
CA TYR A 137 9.82 -9.22 -1.57
C TYR A 137 10.56 -10.42 -0.95
N ALA A 138 9.96 -11.10 0.02
CA ALA A 138 10.54 -12.32 0.59
C ALA A 138 10.78 -13.41 -0.48
N ALA A 139 9.87 -13.52 -1.46
CA ALA A 139 10.04 -14.45 -2.57
C ALA A 139 11.16 -14.06 -3.55
N GLN A 140 11.52 -12.79 -3.63
CA GLN A 140 12.67 -12.31 -4.42
C GLN A 140 14.00 -12.51 -3.69
N HIS A 141 13.98 -12.56 -2.36
CA HIS A 141 15.15 -12.70 -1.49
C HIS A 141 14.96 -13.86 -0.48
N PRO A 142 14.76 -15.13 -0.95
CA PRO A 142 14.28 -16.23 -0.11
C PRO A 142 15.26 -16.64 1.00
N ASP A 143 16.56 -16.38 0.83
CA ASP A 143 17.60 -16.73 1.82
C ASP A 143 18.01 -15.54 2.70
N GLU A 144 17.54 -14.35 2.39
CA GLU A 144 17.97 -13.11 3.03
C GLU A 144 16.86 -12.43 3.84
N LEU A 145 15.60 -12.61 3.43
CA LEU A 145 14.44 -11.97 4.03
C LEU A 145 13.35 -12.97 4.44
N LYS A 146 12.65 -12.65 5.54
CA LYS A 146 11.47 -13.42 6.00
C LYS A 146 10.36 -12.49 6.47
N VAL A 147 9.11 -12.87 6.21
CA VAL A 147 7.92 -12.24 6.79
C VAL A 147 7.68 -12.85 8.16
N VAL A 148 7.45 -12.02 9.18
CA VAL A 148 7.28 -12.46 10.57
C VAL A 148 6.03 -11.85 11.22
N GLY A 149 5.53 -12.52 12.22
CA GLY A 149 4.39 -12.12 13.05
C GLY A 149 3.04 -12.29 12.35
N ASP A 150 1.99 -12.26 13.17
CA ASP A 150 0.62 -12.18 12.69
C ASP A 150 0.30 -10.77 12.18
N PRO A 151 -0.67 -10.62 11.26
CA PRO A 151 -1.16 -9.30 10.86
C PRO A 151 -1.63 -8.49 12.08
N PHE A 152 -1.16 -7.24 12.21
CA PHE A 152 -1.50 -6.36 13.33
C PHE A 152 -2.38 -5.16 12.94
N SER A 153 -2.84 -5.12 11.69
CA SER A 153 -3.91 -4.22 11.21
C SER A 153 -4.81 -4.94 10.22
N GLU A 154 -5.92 -4.32 9.87
CA GLU A 154 -6.75 -4.70 8.73
C GLU A 154 -6.63 -3.62 7.66
N GLU A 155 -6.13 -3.99 6.49
CA GLU A 155 -5.96 -3.11 5.35
C GLU A 155 -6.96 -3.50 4.25
N ARG A 156 -7.91 -2.60 3.99
CA ARG A 156 -8.99 -2.78 3.02
C ARG A 156 -8.69 -1.95 1.78
N TYR A 157 -8.29 -2.57 0.69
CA TYR A 157 -7.96 -1.86 -0.54
C TYR A 157 -9.20 -1.38 -1.26
N GLY A 158 -9.25 -0.10 -1.50
CA GLY A 158 -10.29 0.55 -2.29
C GLY A 158 -9.74 1.20 -3.54
N ILE A 159 -10.65 1.67 -4.37
CA ILE A 159 -10.34 2.44 -5.57
C ILE A 159 -10.65 3.90 -5.28
N GLY A 160 -9.62 4.75 -5.46
CA GLY A 160 -9.75 6.19 -5.31
C GLY A 160 -10.28 6.85 -6.58
N TYR A 161 -11.10 7.88 -6.41
CA TYR A 161 -11.63 8.71 -7.49
C TYR A 161 -11.86 10.15 -7.00
N SER A 162 -11.94 11.13 -7.91
CA SER A 162 -12.23 12.51 -7.54
C SER A 162 -13.64 12.65 -6.95
N LYS A 163 -13.79 13.43 -5.88
CA LYS A 163 -15.11 13.77 -5.30
C LYS A 163 -16.01 14.58 -6.22
N ASP A 164 -15.45 15.20 -7.25
CA ASP A 164 -16.21 15.92 -8.27
C ASP A 164 -17.04 14.96 -9.16
N HIS A 165 -16.76 13.64 -9.08
CA HIS A 165 -17.41 12.58 -9.83
C HIS A 165 -18.03 11.51 -8.92
N PRO A 166 -19.04 11.86 -8.10
CA PRO A 166 -19.64 10.94 -7.13
C PRO A 166 -20.33 9.73 -7.78
N GLU A 167 -20.73 9.83 -9.05
CA GLU A 167 -21.29 8.74 -9.86
C GLU A 167 -20.33 7.56 -10.04
N MET A 168 -19.03 7.81 -9.98
CA MET A 168 -18.00 6.75 -10.07
C MET A 168 -18.14 5.70 -8.98
N CYS A 169 -18.59 6.09 -7.78
CA CYS A 169 -18.79 5.17 -6.68
C CYS A 169 -19.71 4.00 -7.06
N GLN A 170 -20.86 4.33 -7.60
CA GLN A 170 -21.86 3.32 -7.98
C GLN A 170 -21.36 2.46 -9.15
N TRP A 171 -20.82 3.10 -10.18
CA TRP A 171 -20.28 2.39 -11.36
C TRP A 171 -19.18 1.39 -10.99
N ILE A 172 -18.20 1.80 -10.16
CA ILE A 172 -17.10 0.92 -9.75
C ILE A 172 -17.63 -0.26 -8.94
N ASN A 173 -18.52 -0.01 -7.97
CA ASN A 173 -19.08 -1.07 -7.13
C ASN A 173 -19.99 -2.04 -7.91
N ASP A 174 -20.68 -1.57 -8.94
CA ASP A 174 -21.53 -2.42 -9.78
C ASP A 174 -20.71 -3.25 -10.78
N THR A 175 -19.48 -2.83 -11.08
CA THR A 175 -18.59 -3.51 -12.03
C THR A 175 -17.78 -4.62 -11.37
N LEU A 176 -17.43 -4.47 -10.09
CA LEU A 176 -16.61 -5.43 -9.30
C LEU A 176 -17.48 -6.37 -8.46
#